data_39226e4229c19564c9177eb06b8acdb8
#
_entry.id   39226e4229c19564c9177eb06b8acdb8
#
_cell.length_a   1.000
_cell.length_b   1.000
_cell.length_c   1.000
_cell.angle_alpha   90.00
_cell.angle_beta   90.00
_cell.angle_gamma   90.00
#
_symmetry.space_group_name_H-M   'P 1'
#
loop_
_entity.id
_entity.type
_entity.pdbx_description
1 polymer ?
#
loop_
_entity_poly.entity_id
_entity_poly.type
_entity_poly.pdbx_seq_one_letter_code
_entity_poly.pdbx_strand_id
1 'polypeptide(L)' 'MKLTIIFKDEFEEHMKKQFGHFTNPQVYGVKSVHMEDGYLCSTIWDTKRWSMKDISEFYCEES' A
#
# COMPACT_ATOMS: atom_id res chain seq x y z
N MET A 1 -0.15 1.75 -14.66
CA MET A 1 0.47 0.66 -13.87
C MET A 1 -0.43 0.34 -12.69
N LYS A 2 -0.53 -0.92 -12.33
CA LYS A 2 -1.35 -1.37 -11.23
C LYS A 2 -0.45 -1.82 -10.07
N LEU A 3 -0.60 -1.19 -8.92
CA LEU A 3 0.14 -1.51 -7.71
C LEU A 3 -0.76 -2.29 -6.75
N THR A 4 -0.32 -3.48 -6.35
CA THR A 4 -1.02 -4.28 -5.33
C THR A 4 -0.17 -4.29 -4.07
N ILE A 5 -0.78 -3.97 -2.94
CA ILE A 5 -0.12 -3.97 -1.64
C ILE A 5 -0.84 -4.95 -0.72
N ILE A 6 -0.09 -5.90 -0.18
CA ILE A 6 -0.59 -6.86 0.81
C ILE A 6 -0.02 -6.44 2.16
N PHE A 7 -0.88 -6.05 3.07
CA PHE A 7 -0.47 -5.58 4.39
C PHE A 7 -0.35 -6.74 5.38
N LYS A 8 0.48 -6.56 6.40
CA LYS A 8 0.62 -7.55 7.47
C LYS A 8 -0.67 -7.65 8.26
N ASP A 9 -0.93 -8.82 8.81
CA ASP A 9 -2.15 -9.09 9.58
C ASP A 9 -2.31 -8.13 10.76
N GLU A 10 -1.21 -7.83 11.43
CA GLU A 10 -1.21 -6.91 12.57
C GLU A 10 -1.69 -5.52 12.18
N PHE A 11 -1.22 -5.05 11.03
CA PHE A 11 -1.62 -3.75 10.51
C PHE A 11 -3.09 -3.76 10.12
N GLU A 12 -3.54 -4.80 9.45
CA GLU A 12 -4.94 -4.95 9.06
C GLU A 12 -5.86 -4.93 10.28
N GLU A 13 -5.53 -5.68 11.33
CA GLU A 13 -6.31 -5.71 12.55
C GLU A 13 -6.37 -4.34 13.22
N HIS A 14 -5.24 -3.65 13.27
CA HIS A 14 -5.16 -2.31 13.86
C HIS A 14 -6.07 -1.33 13.11
N MET A 15 -6.04 -1.35 11.80
CA MET A 15 -6.85 -0.47 10.98
C MET A 15 -8.33 -0.77 11.09
N LYS A 16 -8.69 -2.05 11.17
CA LYS A 16 -10.09 -2.46 11.37
C LYS A 16 -10.63 -1.96 12.70
N LYS A 17 -9.82 -1.99 13.73
CA LYS A 17 -10.22 -1.49 15.05
C LYS A 17 -10.44 0.03 15.03
N GLN A 18 -9.60 0.76 14.30
CA GLN A 18 -9.68 2.22 14.23
C GLN A 18 -10.81 2.72 13.34
N PHE A 19 -11.02 2.07 12.20
CA PHE A 19 -11.90 2.60 11.16
C PHE A 19 -13.11 1.70 10.86
N GLY A 20 -13.21 0.58 11.54
CA GLY A 20 -14.34 -0.32 11.35
C GLY A 20 -14.17 -1.34 10.21
N HIS A 21 -13.41 -1.00 9.19
CA HIS A 21 -13.11 -1.91 8.09
C HIS A 21 -11.79 -1.52 7.44
N PHE A 22 -11.20 -2.49 6.73
CA PHE A 22 -9.95 -2.26 6.01
C PHE A 22 -9.83 -3.32 4.92
N THR A 23 -9.62 -2.87 3.69
CA THR A 23 -9.45 -3.78 2.55
C THR A 23 -8.00 -4.25 2.47
N ASN A 24 -7.78 -5.56 2.33
CA ASN A 24 -6.45 -6.13 2.19
C ASN A 24 -6.55 -7.39 1.32
N PRO A 25 -5.86 -7.46 0.18
CA PRO A 25 -4.91 -6.47 -0.35
C PRO A 25 -5.59 -5.24 -0.93
N GLN A 26 -4.81 -4.17 -1.07
CA GLN A 26 -5.28 -2.96 -1.73
C GLN A 26 -4.66 -2.85 -3.11
N VAL A 27 -5.43 -2.37 -4.07
CA VAL A 27 -5.00 -2.24 -5.46
C VAL A 27 -5.22 -0.81 -5.93
N TYR A 28 -4.18 -0.22 -6.52
CA TYR A 28 -4.20 1.17 -6.97
C TYR A 28 -3.72 1.29 -8.41
N GLY A 29 -4.38 2.15 -9.19
CA GLY A 29 -3.84 2.58 -10.47
C GLY A 29 -2.86 3.71 -10.20
N VAL A 30 -1.59 3.56 -10.56
CA VAL A 30 -0.53 4.52 -10.23
C VAL A 30 0.27 4.89 -11.47
N LYS A 31 0.89 6.07 -11.44
CA LYS A 31 1.80 6.53 -12.50
C LYS A 31 3.23 6.08 -12.24
N SER A 32 3.64 6.06 -11.00
CA SER A 32 4.99 5.66 -10.63
C SER A 32 5.02 5.07 -9.24
N VAL A 33 6.04 4.24 -8.97
CA VAL A 33 6.28 3.62 -7.68
C VAL A 33 7.78 3.69 -7.40
N HIS A 34 8.16 4.07 -6.20
CA HIS A 34 9.56 4.03 -5.77
C HIS A 34 9.64 3.81 -4.27
N MET A 35 10.84 3.48 -3.82
CA MET A 35 11.13 3.27 -2.39
C MET A 35 11.97 4.42 -1.90
N GLU A 36 11.62 4.97 -0.73
CA GLU A 36 12.38 6.08 -0.14
C GLU A 36 12.28 6.03 1.38
N ASP A 37 13.42 6.00 2.05
CA ASP A 37 13.53 6.07 3.51
C ASP A 37 12.62 5.09 4.26
N GLY A 38 12.50 3.87 3.78
CA GLY A 38 11.67 2.85 4.42
C GLY A 38 10.19 2.99 4.12
N TYR A 39 9.83 3.78 3.10
CA TYR A 39 8.47 3.94 2.64
C TYR A 39 8.32 3.49 1.20
N LEU A 40 7.19 2.89 0.91
CA LEU A 40 6.75 2.66 -0.46
C LEU A 40 5.98 3.91 -0.88
N CYS A 41 6.43 4.56 -1.94
CA CYS A 41 5.83 5.79 -2.44
C CYS A 41 5.22 5.58 -3.81
N SER A 42 4.05 6.12 -4.04
CA SER A 42 3.42 6.06 -5.35
C SER A 42 2.79 7.41 -5.69
N THR A 43 2.67 7.67 -6.99
CA THR A 43 2.02 8.88 -7.49
C THR A 43 0.77 8.48 -8.25
N ILE A 44 -0.37 9.01 -7.82
CA ILE A 44 -1.66 8.92 -8.51
C ILE A 44 -2.00 10.35 -8.93
N TRP A 45 -2.76 11.07 -8.13
CA TRP A 45 -2.95 12.52 -8.23
C TRP A 45 -1.95 13.23 -7.32
N ASP A 46 -1.81 12.69 -6.08
CA ASP A 46 -0.86 13.13 -5.07
C ASP A 46 0.08 11.98 -4.75
N THR A 47 1.19 12.28 -4.08
CA THR A 47 2.10 11.25 -3.60
C THR A 47 1.48 10.57 -2.38
N LYS A 48 1.35 9.25 -2.45
CA LYS A 48 0.95 8.42 -1.31
C LYS A 48 2.15 7.66 -0.80
N ARG A 49 2.20 7.46 0.51
CA ARG A 49 3.32 6.78 1.17
C ARG A 49 2.79 5.75 2.17
N TRP A 50 3.41 4.59 2.17
CA TRP A 50 3.11 3.53 3.13
C TRP A 50 4.40 3.08 3.77
N SER A 51 4.40 2.86 5.10
CA SER A 51 5.58 2.34 5.78
C SER A 51 5.82 0.89 5.37
N MET A 52 7.04 0.56 4.96
CA MET A 52 7.40 -0.80 4.56
C MET A 52 7.24 -1.81 5.69
N LYS A 53 7.31 -1.35 6.94
CA LYS A 53 7.15 -2.26 8.09
C LYS A 53 5.72 -2.77 8.24
N ASP A 54 4.74 -2.11 7.59
CA ASP A 54 3.34 -2.52 7.64
C ASP A 54 2.96 -3.41 6.45
N ILE A 55 3.86 -3.56 5.49
CA ILE A 55 3.63 -4.27 4.23
C ILE A 55 4.26 -5.66 4.30
N SER A 56 3.47 -6.69 3.98
CA SER A 56 3.98 -8.04 3.83
C SER A 56 4.60 -8.24 2.46
N GLU A 57 3.94 -7.72 1.42
CA GLU A 57 4.36 -7.91 0.04
C GLU A 57 3.73 -6.83 -0.84
N PHE A 58 4.41 -6.45 -1.90
CA PHE A 58 3.81 -5.59 -2.92
C PHE A 58 4.37 -5.95 -4.29
N TYR A 59 3.60 -5.66 -5.33
CA TYR A 59 4.06 -5.86 -6.70
C TYR A 59 3.32 -4.94 -7.66
N CYS A 60 3.94 -4.69 -8.81
CA CYS A 60 3.38 -3.85 -9.86
C CYS A 60 3.16 -4.65 -11.12
N GLU A 61 2.08 -4.33 -11.83
CA GLU A 61 1.77 -4.96 -13.12
C GLU A 61 1.48 -3.87 -14.14
N GLU A 62 1.85 -4.14 -15.39
CA GLU A 62 1.42 -3.30 -16.51
C GLU A 62 -0.09 -3.46 -16.68
N SER A 63 -0.75 -2.36 -16.95
CA SER A 63 -2.19 -2.38 -17.16
C SER A 63 -2.54 -2.30 -18.64
#